data_b816714348279dd1a64af2881ba85465
#
_entry.id   b816714348279dd1a64af2881ba85465
#
_cell.length_a   1.000
_cell.length_b   1.000
_cell.length_c   1.000
_cell.angle_alpha   90.00
_cell.angle_beta   90.00
_cell.angle_gamma   90.00
#
_symmetry.space_group_name_H-M   'P 1'
#
loop_
_entity.id
_entity.type
_entity.pdbx_description
1 polymer ?
#
loop_
_entity_poly.entity_id
_entity_poly.type
_entity_poly.pdbx_seq_one_letter_code
_entity_poly.pdbx_strand_id
1 'polypeptide(L)'
;NGILMDLEDLKGFIHQLRGSKGFEYRSFLLECNSGFGQHDIDRLNTGTTYASNMLLSIFATTQPSVIYPHIRNTLKGSEENDGLWQRFNILLHPKTTDNVSSASGEVEVSLISKVQSLFCSINQCDFGFQPNLGLKERSVCLSERALGVYKQWYREITSFKSNKDVHNVYQNYLLKYRTLVPKLALLFEVVESFDDANQVIGPIKSVSETSAKKAVRIAKFLESHARHVFDVRTNVDTANAILILKRIDRLPSKFSARDIAQKNWSGLNTNTDEVNRAIMVLESVLVVRKATNCRQKPLWEVNPYITEAGSQ
;
A
#
# COMPACT_ATOMS: atom_id res chain seq x y z
N ASN A 1 -16.16 -3.09 20.30
CA ASN A 1 -14.90 -3.86 20.26
C ASN A 1 -14.45 -3.99 18.82
N GLY A 2 -13.15 -3.74 18.56
CA GLY A 2 -12.53 -3.97 17.27
C GLY A 2 -12.16 -5.44 17.09
N ILE A 3 -12.04 -5.86 15.83
CA ILE A 3 -11.55 -7.20 15.44
C ILE A 3 -10.23 -7.01 14.69
N LEU A 4 -9.23 -7.82 15.03
CA LEU A 4 -8.00 -7.96 14.24
C LEU A 4 -8.08 -9.25 13.44
N MET A 5 -7.93 -9.13 12.14
CA MET A 5 -7.74 -10.26 11.24
C MET A 5 -6.24 -10.36 10.94
N ASP A 6 -5.62 -11.42 11.40
CA ASP A 6 -4.21 -11.74 11.15
C ASP A 6 -4.14 -12.85 10.08
N LEU A 7 -3.50 -12.53 8.95
CA LEU A 7 -3.43 -13.41 7.79
C LEU A 7 -1.96 -13.67 7.45
N GLU A 8 -1.53 -14.89 7.57
CA GLU A 8 -0.19 -15.33 7.18
C GLU A 8 0.07 -15.08 5.68
N ASP A 9 -0.93 -15.32 4.83
CA ASP A 9 -0.87 -15.02 3.39
C ASP A 9 -2.16 -14.35 2.90
N LEU A 10 -2.01 -13.20 2.28
CA LEU A 10 -3.12 -12.40 1.72
C LEU A 10 -3.78 -13.07 0.50
N LYS A 11 -3.14 -14.06 -0.13
CA LYS A 11 -3.62 -14.68 -1.39
C LYS A 11 -5.01 -15.30 -1.25
N GLY A 12 -5.25 -16.06 -0.18
CA GLY A 12 -6.56 -16.69 0.08
C GLY A 12 -7.65 -15.65 0.30
N PHE A 13 -7.34 -14.59 1.04
CA PHE A 13 -8.24 -13.47 1.26
C PHE A 13 -8.60 -12.75 -0.05
N ILE A 14 -7.61 -12.42 -0.88
CA ILE A 14 -7.84 -11.80 -2.20
C ILE A 14 -8.75 -12.67 -3.07
N HIS A 15 -8.60 -13.99 -3.00
CA HIS A 15 -9.46 -14.89 -3.77
C HIS A 15 -10.93 -14.79 -3.34
N GLN A 16 -11.21 -14.63 -2.05
CA GLN A 16 -12.58 -14.44 -1.53
C GLN A 16 -13.22 -13.11 -1.97
N LEU A 17 -12.41 -12.12 -2.34
CA LEU A 17 -12.88 -10.81 -2.81
C LEU A 17 -13.32 -10.80 -4.28
N ARG A 18 -13.36 -11.96 -4.95
CA ARG A 18 -13.74 -12.08 -6.37
C ARG A 18 -15.19 -12.55 -6.52
N GLY A 19 -15.79 -12.18 -7.67
CA GLY A 19 -17.15 -12.54 -8.00
C GLY A 19 -18.22 -11.75 -7.23
N SER A 20 -19.49 -12.11 -7.41
CA SER A 20 -20.63 -11.37 -6.81
C SER A 20 -20.61 -11.36 -5.28
N LYS A 21 -20.36 -12.50 -4.65
CA LYS A 21 -20.20 -12.59 -3.19
C LYS A 21 -18.98 -11.82 -2.68
N GLY A 22 -17.91 -11.79 -3.47
CA GLY A 22 -16.73 -11.01 -3.16
C GLY A 22 -16.99 -9.51 -3.17
N PHE A 23 -17.89 -9.04 -4.01
CA PHE A 23 -18.28 -7.63 -4.07
C PHE A 23 -19.00 -7.17 -2.78
N GLU A 24 -19.96 -7.96 -2.29
CA GLU A 24 -20.62 -7.70 -1.00
C GLU A 24 -19.62 -7.69 0.16
N TYR A 25 -18.68 -8.63 0.16
CA TYR A 25 -17.65 -8.71 1.18
C TYR A 25 -16.69 -7.51 1.12
N ARG A 26 -16.33 -7.03 -0.07
CA ARG A 26 -15.54 -5.78 -0.22
C ARG A 26 -16.28 -4.58 0.36
N SER A 27 -17.59 -4.43 0.09
CA SER A 27 -18.41 -3.35 0.66
C SER A 27 -18.37 -3.38 2.20
N PHE A 28 -18.60 -4.55 2.78
CA PHE A 28 -18.49 -4.76 4.22
C PHE A 28 -17.13 -4.31 4.78
N LEU A 29 -16.01 -4.71 4.14
CA LEU A 29 -14.67 -4.31 4.57
C LEU A 29 -14.46 -2.79 4.49
N LEU A 30 -15.02 -2.15 3.48
CA LEU A 30 -14.94 -0.69 3.33
C LEU A 30 -15.68 0.04 4.44
N GLU A 31 -16.82 -0.48 4.88
CA GLU A 31 -17.61 0.06 5.99
C GLU A 31 -16.89 -0.11 7.33
N CYS A 32 -16.28 -1.26 7.57
CA CYS A 32 -15.54 -1.55 8.80
C CYS A 32 -14.31 -0.65 9.03
N ASN A 33 -13.80 0.02 8.00
CA ASN A 33 -12.58 0.84 8.13
C ASN A 33 -12.77 2.11 8.97
N SER A 34 -14.01 2.61 9.05
CA SER A 34 -14.30 3.87 9.76
C SER A 34 -14.43 3.71 11.28
N GLY A 35 -14.79 2.53 11.75
CA GLY A 35 -15.18 2.26 13.13
C GLY A 35 -16.60 2.70 13.49
N PHE A 36 -17.31 3.33 12.54
CA PHE A 36 -18.69 3.80 12.68
C PHE A 36 -19.63 3.18 11.64
N GLY A 37 -19.15 2.18 10.89
CA GLY A 37 -19.93 1.49 9.88
C GLY A 37 -21.13 0.78 10.49
N GLN A 38 -22.21 0.71 9.71
CA GLN A 38 -23.40 -0.09 10.00
C GLN A 38 -23.56 -1.07 8.85
N HIS A 39 -23.88 -2.31 9.16
CA HIS A 39 -24.10 -3.34 8.17
C HIS A 39 -25.23 -4.23 8.57
N ASP A 40 -26.16 -4.42 7.63
CA ASP A 40 -27.34 -5.24 7.84
C ASP A 40 -27.19 -6.50 7.00
N ILE A 41 -27.35 -7.66 7.61
CA ILE A 41 -27.27 -8.95 6.93
C ILE A 41 -28.64 -9.61 7.03
N ASP A 42 -29.34 -9.69 5.91
CA ASP A 42 -30.57 -10.45 5.78
C ASP A 42 -30.27 -11.91 5.49
N ARG A 43 -30.76 -12.79 6.36
CA ARG A 43 -30.69 -14.25 6.15
C ARG A 43 -32.08 -14.82 6.12
N LEU A 44 -32.38 -15.58 5.08
CA LEU A 44 -33.70 -16.19 4.86
C LEU A 44 -34.21 -17.01 6.05
N ASN A 45 -33.31 -17.63 6.83
CA ASN A 45 -33.68 -18.54 7.91
C ASN A 45 -33.52 -17.96 9.33
N THR A 46 -32.79 -16.85 9.50
CA THR A 46 -32.45 -16.28 10.82
C THR A 46 -32.85 -14.82 10.97
N GLY A 47 -33.48 -14.23 9.95
CA GLY A 47 -33.85 -12.81 9.96
C GLY A 47 -32.68 -11.87 9.76
N THR A 48 -32.96 -10.57 9.93
CA THR A 48 -31.98 -9.49 9.76
C THR A 48 -31.10 -9.36 10.99
N THR A 49 -29.78 -9.39 10.79
CA THR A 49 -28.78 -9.11 11.83
C THR A 49 -28.20 -7.73 11.59
N TYR A 50 -28.29 -6.87 12.61
CA TYR A 50 -27.75 -5.51 12.59
C TYR A 50 -26.39 -5.47 13.29
N ALA A 51 -25.38 -4.98 12.60
CA ALA A 51 -24.08 -4.71 13.19
C ALA A 51 -23.78 -3.20 13.10
N SER A 52 -23.43 -2.59 14.22
CA SER A 52 -23.08 -1.17 14.28
C SER A 52 -21.72 -0.96 14.93
N ASN A 53 -21.09 0.18 14.63
CA ASN A 53 -19.78 0.55 15.15
C ASN A 53 -18.71 -0.53 14.87
N MET A 54 -18.73 -1.06 13.66
CA MET A 54 -17.81 -2.10 13.24
C MET A 54 -16.41 -1.52 12.99
N LEU A 55 -15.41 -2.14 13.58
CA LEU A 55 -14.01 -1.80 13.36
C LEU A 55 -13.24 -3.09 13.07
N LEU A 56 -12.65 -3.16 11.89
CA LEU A 56 -11.79 -4.26 11.49
C LEU A 56 -10.40 -3.72 11.15
N SER A 57 -9.40 -4.29 11.77
CA SER A 57 -8.00 -4.13 11.39
C SER A 57 -7.52 -5.40 10.70
N ILE A 58 -6.79 -5.26 9.61
CA ILE A 58 -6.22 -6.39 8.87
C ILE A 58 -4.70 -6.25 8.89
N PHE A 59 -4.03 -7.27 9.38
CA PHE A 59 -2.60 -7.48 9.23
C PHE A 59 -2.38 -8.66 8.31
N ALA A 60 -1.50 -8.50 7.31
CA ALA A 60 -1.23 -9.58 6.37
C ALA A 60 0.18 -9.46 5.78
N THR A 61 0.76 -10.59 5.44
CA THR A 61 1.95 -10.66 4.59
C THR A 61 1.57 -11.16 3.20
N THR A 62 2.36 -10.82 2.19
CA THR A 62 2.14 -11.32 0.84
C THR A 62 3.39 -11.15 -0.03
N GLN A 63 3.46 -11.96 -1.08
CA GLN A 63 4.49 -11.78 -2.10
C GLN A 63 4.12 -10.66 -3.07
N PRO A 64 5.09 -9.87 -3.57
CA PRO A 64 4.83 -8.84 -4.56
C PRO A 64 4.08 -9.34 -5.80
N SER A 65 4.37 -10.55 -6.26
CA SER A 65 3.71 -11.20 -7.40
C SER A 65 2.20 -11.39 -7.21
N VAL A 66 1.74 -11.49 -5.97
CA VAL A 66 0.32 -11.65 -5.62
C VAL A 66 -0.41 -10.31 -5.65
N ILE A 67 0.17 -9.27 -5.07
CA ILE A 67 -0.52 -7.97 -4.92
C ILE A 67 -0.40 -7.09 -6.18
N TYR A 68 0.69 -7.15 -6.92
CA TYR A 68 0.92 -6.29 -8.06
C TYR A 68 -0.14 -6.36 -9.18
N PRO A 69 -0.70 -7.52 -9.55
CA PRO A 69 -1.80 -7.56 -10.52
C PRO A 69 -3.00 -6.72 -10.07
N HIS A 70 -3.35 -6.74 -8.79
CA HIS A 70 -4.49 -6.00 -8.23
C HIS A 70 -4.24 -4.50 -8.19
N ILE A 71 -3.04 -4.08 -7.76
CA ILE A 71 -2.65 -2.66 -7.82
C ILE A 71 -2.67 -2.17 -9.28
N ARG A 72 -2.18 -2.98 -10.22
CA ARG A 72 -2.22 -2.65 -11.65
C ARG A 72 -3.65 -2.50 -12.18
N ASN A 73 -4.55 -3.40 -11.81
CA ASN A 73 -5.96 -3.32 -12.19
C ASN A 73 -6.61 -2.05 -11.62
N THR A 74 -6.33 -1.74 -10.37
CA THR A 74 -6.78 -0.50 -9.73
C THR A 74 -6.27 0.74 -10.47
N LEU A 75 -4.99 0.75 -10.86
CA LEU A 75 -4.40 1.84 -11.66
C LEU A 75 -5.03 2.00 -13.05
N LYS A 76 -5.51 0.91 -13.65
CA LYS A 76 -6.22 0.94 -14.93
C LYS A 76 -7.68 1.39 -14.83
N GLY A 77 -8.19 1.64 -13.62
CA GLY A 77 -9.59 2.04 -13.40
C GLY A 77 -10.60 0.91 -13.55
N SER A 78 -10.18 -0.35 -13.30
CA SER A 78 -11.09 -1.50 -13.27
C SER A 78 -12.06 -1.44 -12.07
N GLU A 79 -12.97 -2.41 -11.99
CA GLU A 79 -13.90 -2.57 -10.84
C GLU A 79 -13.18 -2.71 -9.50
N GLU A 80 -11.90 -3.08 -9.49
CA GLU A 80 -11.06 -3.14 -8.30
C GLU A 80 -10.67 -1.75 -7.76
N ASN A 81 -10.99 -0.66 -8.48
CA ASN A 81 -10.76 0.72 -8.03
C ASN A 81 -11.91 1.25 -7.14
N ASP A 82 -12.37 0.43 -6.21
CA ASP A 82 -13.41 0.75 -5.23
C ASP A 82 -12.89 1.42 -3.94
N GLY A 83 -11.59 1.58 -3.83
CA GLY A 83 -10.94 2.18 -2.68
C GLY A 83 -10.48 1.20 -1.61
N LEU A 84 -10.62 -0.12 -1.82
CA LEU A 84 -10.16 -1.12 -0.85
C LEU A 84 -8.64 -1.06 -0.66
N TRP A 85 -7.87 -1.09 -1.75
CA TRP A 85 -6.41 -1.04 -1.69
C TRP A 85 -5.89 0.25 -1.07
N GLN A 86 -6.61 1.36 -1.24
CA GLN A 86 -6.27 2.64 -0.63
C GLN A 86 -6.49 2.67 0.90
N ARG A 87 -7.18 1.67 1.45
CA ARG A 87 -7.40 1.53 2.90
C ARG A 87 -6.33 0.70 3.61
N PHE A 88 -5.52 -0.04 2.85
CA PHE A 88 -4.28 -0.61 3.38
C PHE A 88 -3.23 0.49 3.54
N ASN A 89 -3.41 1.32 4.56
CA ASN A 89 -2.64 2.55 4.76
C ASN A 89 -1.18 2.29 5.17
N ILE A 90 -0.88 1.11 5.72
CA ILE A 90 0.46 0.71 6.16
C ILE A 90 0.96 -0.36 5.17
N LEU A 91 1.53 0.09 4.06
CA LEU A 91 2.18 -0.76 3.08
C LEU A 91 3.69 -0.75 3.31
N LEU A 92 4.25 -1.91 3.63
CA LEU A 92 5.69 -2.07 3.78
C LEU A 92 6.24 -2.92 2.64
N HIS A 93 7.21 -2.39 1.92
CA HIS A 93 7.92 -3.10 0.85
C HIS A 93 9.43 -3.05 1.18
N PRO A 94 9.92 -4.00 2.01
CA PRO A 94 11.33 -4.03 2.38
C PRO A 94 12.19 -4.30 1.14
N LYS A 95 13.33 -3.60 1.05
CA LYS A 95 14.34 -3.94 0.04
C LYS A 95 15.03 -5.22 0.51
N THR A 96 15.10 -6.22 -0.37
CA THR A 96 15.98 -7.35 -0.16
C THR A 96 17.42 -6.86 -0.28
N THR A 97 18.16 -6.89 0.81
CA THR A 97 19.61 -6.68 0.80
C THR A 97 20.26 -8.07 0.81
N ASP A 98 21.24 -8.28 -0.07
CA ASP A 98 22.00 -9.54 -0.13
C ASP A 98 22.80 -9.80 1.16
N ASN A 99 22.99 -8.77 1.98
CA ASN A 99 23.60 -8.85 3.30
C ASN A 99 22.51 -9.02 4.36
N VAL A 100 22.02 -10.24 4.53
CA VAL A 100 21.34 -10.63 5.77
C VAL A 100 22.46 -10.78 6.82
N SER A 101 22.85 -9.70 7.46
CA SER A 101 23.52 -9.82 8.76
C SER A 101 22.50 -10.53 9.65
N SER A 102 22.84 -11.74 10.08
CA SER A 102 22.07 -12.44 11.10
C SER A 102 21.99 -11.52 12.32
N ALA A 103 20.90 -10.79 12.42
CA ALA A 103 20.56 -10.07 13.63
C ALA A 103 20.18 -11.12 14.70
N SER A 104 21.17 -11.84 15.17
CA SER A 104 21.07 -12.69 16.36
C SER A 104 21.19 -11.81 17.62
N GLY A 105 20.35 -10.78 17.69
CA GLY A 105 20.18 -10.04 18.93
C GLY A 105 19.30 -10.87 19.86
N GLU A 106 19.79 -11.16 21.06
CA GLU A 106 18.92 -11.66 22.11
C GLU A 106 17.78 -10.67 22.32
N VAL A 107 16.54 -11.19 22.28
CA VAL A 107 15.37 -10.35 22.54
C VAL A 107 15.41 -9.94 24.02
N GLU A 108 15.42 -8.65 24.26
CA GLU A 108 15.41 -8.13 25.63
C GLU A 108 14.08 -8.43 26.31
N VAL A 109 14.08 -9.39 27.23
CA VAL A 109 12.89 -9.87 27.93
C VAL A 109 12.17 -8.74 28.68
N SER A 110 12.93 -7.78 29.22
CA SER A 110 12.40 -6.59 29.88
C SER A 110 11.52 -5.76 28.95
N LEU A 111 11.92 -5.63 27.69
CA LEU A 111 11.17 -4.88 26.68
C LEU A 111 9.88 -5.60 26.30
N ILE A 112 9.91 -6.93 26.20
CA ILE A 112 8.68 -7.72 25.94
C ILE A 112 7.69 -7.52 27.08
N SER A 113 8.15 -7.64 28.34
CA SER A 113 7.30 -7.46 29.51
C SER A 113 6.69 -6.06 29.55
N LYS A 114 7.46 -5.04 29.20
CA LYS A 114 6.99 -3.65 29.12
C LYS A 114 5.90 -3.48 28.05
N VAL A 115 6.07 -4.07 26.87
CA VAL A 115 5.08 -4.04 25.79
C VAL A 115 3.80 -4.75 26.22
N GLN A 116 3.92 -5.91 26.88
CA GLN A 116 2.76 -6.65 27.40
C GLN A 116 2.00 -5.82 28.43
N SER A 117 2.69 -5.19 29.37
CA SER A 117 2.12 -4.31 30.37
C SER A 117 1.38 -3.12 29.75
N LEU A 118 1.98 -2.49 28.73
CA LEU A 118 1.32 -1.42 27.98
C LEU A 118 0.00 -1.89 27.34
N PHE A 119 -0.01 -3.04 26.67
CA PHE A 119 -1.24 -3.58 26.08
C PHE A 119 -2.30 -3.92 27.15
N CYS A 120 -1.90 -4.50 28.27
CA CYS A 120 -2.82 -4.75 29.40
C CYS A 120 -3.41 -3.44 29.92
N SER A 121 -2.59 -2.41 30.10
CA SER A 121 -3.03 -1.10 30.58
C SER A 121 -3.95 -0.40 29.60
N ILE A 122 -3.69 -0.50 28.29
CA ILE A 122 -4.60 0.02 27.25
C ILE A 122 -5.96 -0.68 27.32
N ASN A 123 -5.99 -2.01 27.51
CA ASN A 123 -7.23 -2.77 27.59
C ASN A 123 -8.06 -2.45 28.85
N GLN A 124 -7.40 -2.05 29.93
CA GLN A 124 -8.04 -1.68 31.19
C GLN A 124 -8.36 -0.19 31.30
N CYS A 125 -7.78 0.63 30.43
CA CYS A 125 -7.94 2.07 30.47
C CYS A 125 -9.35 2.48 30.10
N ASP A 126 -10.00 3.23 30.96
CA ASP A 126 -11.23 3.95 30.64
C ASP A 126 -10.84 5.27 29.92
N PHE A 127 -10.91 5.27 28.61
CA PHE A 127 -10.70 6.47 27.79
C PHE A 127 -11.87 7.47 27.86
N GLY A 128 -12.73 7.37 28.87
CA GLY A 128 -13.88 8.25 29.07
C GLY A 128 -14.99 8.02 28.05
N PHE A 129 -15.09 6.79 27.52
CA PHE A 129 -16.15 6.45 26.60
C PHE A 129 -17.49 6.39 27.33
N GLN A 130 -18.28 7.45 27.21
CA GLN A 130 -19.65 7.49 27.69
C GLN A 130 -20.61 7.38 26.49
N PRO A 131 -21.50 6.36 26.47
CA PRO A 131 -22.41 6.12 25.34
C PRO A 131 -23.32 7.31 25.01
N ASN A 132 -23.63 8.13 26.02
CA ASN A 132 -24.57 9.25 25.92
C ASN A 132 -23.92 10.59 25.55
N LEU A 133 -22.59 10.65 25.48
CA LEU A 133 -21.87 11.84 25.05
C LEU A 133 -21.84 11.93 23.51
N GLY A 134 -21.99 13.15 22.99
CA GLY A 134 -21.82 13.42 21.57
C GLY A 134 -20.40 13.10 21.07
N LEU A 135 -20.21 12.99 19.73
CA LEU A 135 -18.89 12.68 19.15
C LEU A 135 -17.82 13.73 19.50
N LYS A 136 -18.24 14.98 19.70
CA LYS A 136 -17.33 16.08 20.01
C LYS A 136 -16.72 15.95 21.41
N GLU A 137 -17.50 15.49 22.36
CA GLU A 137 -17.06 15.28 23.74
C GLU A 137 -16.17 14.06 23.94
N ARG A 138 -16.18 13.14 22.96
CA ARG A 138 -15.36 11.92 22.95
C ARG A 138 -14.07 12.07 22.13
N SER A 139 -13.80 13.25 21.57
CA SER A 139 -12.65 13.45 20.70
C SER A 139 -11.47 14.00 21.49
N VAL A 140 -10.28 13.43 21.25
CA VAL A 140 -9.01 14.01 21.67
C VAL A 140 -8.52 14.91 20.55
N CYS A 141 -8.34 16.21 20.83
CA CYS A 141 -7.88 17.18 19.86
C CYS A 141 -6.35 17.24 19.79
N LEU A 142 -5.83 17.67 18.66
CA LEU A 142 -4.44 18.08 18.54
C LEU A 142 -4.22 19.38 19.32
N SER A 143 -3.15 19.50 20.08
CA SER A 143 -2.73 20.78 20.64
C SER A 143 -2.45 21.78 19.51
N GLU A 144 -2.41 23.08 19.81
CA GLU A 144 -2.15 24.11 18.80
C GLU A 144 -0.84 23.86 18.04
N ARG A 145 0.23 23.50 18.75
CA ARG A 145 1.53 23.15 18.13
C ARG A 145 1.45 21.87 17.28
N ALA A 146 0.77 20.83 17.76
CA ALA A 146 0.55 19.61 17.02
C ALA A 146 -0.28 19.87 15.75
N LEU A 147 -1.29 20.72 15.83
CA LEU A 147 -2.08 21.14 14.68
C LEU A 147 -1.23 21.90 13.64
N GLY A 148 -0.26 22.71 14.09
CA GLY A 148 0.72 23.36 13.23
C GLY A 148 1.53 22.36 12.42
N VAL A 149 2.08 21.32 13.09
CA VAL A 149 2.82 20.23 12.47
C VAL A 149 1.96 19.48 11.43
N TYR A 150 0.74 19.13 11.80
CA TYR A 150 -0.20 18.44 10.90
C TYR A 150 -0.55 19.30 9.68
N LYS A 151 -0.87 20.57 9.84
CA LYS A 151 -1.20 21.49 8.74
C LYS A 151 -0.04 21.67 7.77
N GLN A 152 1.18 21.78 8.28
CA GLN A 152 2.38 21.86 7.43
C GLN A 152 2.54 20.60 6.59
N TRP A 153 2.54 19.43 7.20
CA TRP A 153 2.62 18.17 6.51
C TRP A 153 1.47 17.97 5.50
N TYR A 154 0.25 18.34 5.87
CA TYR A 154 -0.92 18.20 4.98
C TYR A 154 -0.79 19.06 3.72
N ARG A 155 -0.22 20.26 3.82
CA ARG A 155 0.10 21.09 2.65
C ARG A 155 1.12 20.40 1.75
N GLU A 156 2.16 19.77 2.32
CA GLU A 156 3.17 19.05 1.58
C GLU A 156 2.53 17.93 0.74
N ILE A 157 1.71 17.07 1.34
CA ILE A 157 1.10 15.96 0.59
C ILE A 157 0.02 16.41 -0.40
N THR A 158 -0.63 17.53 -0.16
CA THR A 158 -1.66 18.04 -1.10
C THR A 158 -1.05 18.82 -2.26
N SER A 159 0.18 19.29 -2.16
CA SER A 159 0.89 19.91 -3.29
C SER A 159 1.07 18.95 -4.48
N PHE A 160 1.12 17.64 -4.23
CA PHE A 160 1.16 16.63 -5.30
C PHE A 160 -0.09 16.60 -6.19
N LYS A 161 -1.23 17.14 -5.76
CA LYS A 161 -2.45 17.21 -6.60
C LYS A 161 -2.25 18.02 -7.88
N SER A 162 -1.35 18.96 -7.88
CA SER A 162 -1.03 19.80 -9.05
C SER A 162 -0.04 19.12 -10.00
N ASN A 163 0.57 18.00 -9.59
CA ASN A 163 1.55 17.30 -10.41
C ASN A 163 0.84 16.26 -11.29
N LYS A 164 0.77 16.54 -12.60
CA LYS A 164 0.16 15.66 -13.60
C LYS A 164 0.91 14.34 -13.80
N ASP A 165 2.15 14.25 -13.35
CA ASP A 165 2.98 13.05 -13.49
C ASP A 165 2.66 11.99 -12.43
N VAL A 166 1.89 12.35 -11.39
CA VAL A 166 1.51 11.45 -10.32
C VAL A 166 0.14 10.85 -10.59
N HIS A 167 0.07 9.53 -10.63
CA HIS A 167 -1.17 8.82 -10.92
C HIS A 167 -2.26 9.09 -9.87
N ASN A 168 -3.50 9.37 -10.30
CA ASN A 168 -4.60 9.76 -9.41
C ASN A 168 -4.90 8.70 -8.30
N VAL A 169 -4.75 7.39 -8.58
CA VAL A 169 -4.95 6.33 -7.59
C VAL A 169 -3.94 6.45 -6.45
N TYR A 170 -2.67 6.73 -6.76
CA TYR A 170 -1.65 6.98 -5.75
C TYR A 170 -1.91 8.27 -4.98
N GLN A 171 -2.35 9.34 -5.65
CA GLN A 171 -2.78 10.57 -4.97
C GLN A 171 -3.94 10.29 -4.00
N ASN A 172 -4.94 9.51 -4.43
CA ASN A 172 -6.06 9.11 -3.59
C ASN A 172 -5.63 8.24 -2.40
N TYR A 173 -4.62 7.40 -2.58
CA TYR A 173 -4.00 6.64 -1.49
C TYR A 173 -3.37 7.57 -0.46
N LEU A 174 -2.53 8.51 -0.89
CA LEU A 174 -1.89 9.47 0.01
C LEU A 174 -2.89 10.36 0.75
N LEU A 175 -4.01 10.71 0.11
CA LEU A 175 -5.06 11.47 0.77
C LEU A 175 -5.73 10.72 1.93
N LYS A 176 -5.64 9.38 2.00
CA LYS A 176 -6.09 8.63 3.18
C LYS A 176 -5.20 8.87 4.40
N TYR A 177 -3.96 9.31 4.20
CA TYR A 177 -3.06 9.64 5.29
C TYR A 177 -3.55 10.82 6.14
N ARG A 178 -4.47 11.63 5.63
CA ARG A 178 -5.14 12.68 6.43
C ARG A 178 -5.83 12.14 7.68
N THR A 179 -6.27 10.88 7.64
CA THR A 179 -6.88 10.20 8.79
C THR A 179 -5.87 9.30 9.51
N LEU A 180 -4.89 8.75 8.80
CA LEU A 180 -3.84 7.92 9.36
C LEU A 180 -2.95 8.71 10.33
N VAL A 181 -2.49 9.89 9.94
CA VAL A 181 -1.55 10.68 10.75
C VAL A 181 -2.14 11.08 12.11
N PRO A 182 -3.37 11.61 12.21
CA PRO A 182 -3.97 11.84 13.51
C PRO A 182 -4.15 10.57 14.35
N LYS A 183 -4.50 9.45 13.75
CA LYS A 183 -4.61 8.15 14.45
C LYS A 183 -3.24 7.72 15.01
N LEU A 184 -2.18 7.78 14.20
CA LEU A 184 -0.83 7.48 14.65
C LEU A 184 -0.37 8.44 15.75
N ALA A 185 -0.69 9.74 15.63
CA ALA A 185 -0.34 10.73 16.63
C ALA A 185 -1.03 10.44 17.97
N LEU A 186 -2.29 10.02 17.94
CA LEU A 186 -3.00 9.60 19.15
C LEU A 186 -2.39 8.33 19.76
N LEU A 187 -2.03 7.33 18.93
CA LEU A 187 -1.36 6.13 19.41
C LEU A 187 -0.02 6.46 20.07
N PHE A 188 0.77 7.35 19.49
CA PHE A 188 2.01 7.80 20.12
C PHE A 188 1.76 8.53 21.44
N GLU A 189 0.69 9.33 21.53
CA GLU A 189 0.34 10.02 22.77
C GLU A 189 -0.06 9.02 23.85
N VAL A 190 -0.82 7.96 23.50
CA VAL A 190 -1.18 6.87 24.45
C VAL A 190 0.10 6.20 24.96
N VAL A 191 1.04 5.86 24.08
CA VAL A 191 2.31 5.24 24.47
C VAL A 191 3.16 6.15 25.37
N GLU A 192 3.24 7.44 25.05
CA GLU A 192 3.98 8.44 25.85
C GLU A 192 3.32 8.68 27.23
N SER A 193 2.01 8.46 27.33
CA SER A 193 1.25 8.61 28.57
C SER A 193 1.27 7.36 29.46
N PHE A 194 1.97 6.29 29.02
CA PHE A 194 2.11 5.07 29.82
C PHE A 194 3.10 5.26 30.94
N ASP A 195 2.63 5.08 32.18
CA ASP A 195 3.44 5.03 33.38
C ASP A 195 3.81 3.56 33.67
N ASP A 196 5.03 3.20 33.36
CA ASP A 196 5.55 1.84 33.52
C ASP A 196 5.61 1.41 34.99
N ALA A 197 5.87 2.34 35.93
CA ALA A 197 5.95 2.04 37.35
C ALA A 197 4.59 1.67 37.94
N ASN A 198 3.55 2.39 37.53
CA ASN A 198 2.19 2.19 38.03
C ASN A 198 1.32 1.32 37.10
N GLN A 199 1.84 0.93 35.94
CA GLN A 199 1.14 0.12 34.92
C GLN A 199 -0.21 0.74 34.49
N VAL A 200 -0.26 2.05 34.30
CA VAL A 200 -1.46 2.80 33.94
C VAL A 200 -1.20 3.76 32.78
N ILE A 201 -2.26 4.06 32.02
CA ILE A 201 -2.26 5.14 31.04
C ILE A 201 -2.70 6.43 31.74
N GLY A 202 -1.85 7.45 31.69
CA GLY A 202 -2.19 8.75 32.22
C GLY A 202 -3.30 9.46 31.40
N PRO A 203 -3.91 10.53 31.95
CA PRO A 203 -5.00 11.23 31.26
C PRO A 203 -4.51 11.94 30.02
N ILE A 204 -5.14 11.69 28.89
CA ILE A 204 -4.83 12.31 27.59
C ILE A 204 -5.79 13.48 27.33
N LYS A 205 -5.31 14.71 27.52
CA LYS A 205 -6.09 15.94 27.27
C LYS A 205 -6.05 16.38 25.82
N SER A 206 -4.89 16.26 25.21
CA SER A 206 -4.66 16.62 23.80
C SER A 206 -3.41 15.92 23.30
N VAL A 207 -3.33 15.73 21.98
CA VAL A 207 -2.12 15.17 21.34
C VAL A 207 -1.01 16.23 21.32
N SER A 208 0.17 15.85 21.77
CA SER A 208 1.35 16.73 21.84
C SER A 208 2.00 16.95 20.47
N GLU A 209 2.82 18.01 20.38
CA GLU A 209 3.65 18.27 19.22
C GLU A 209 4.62 17.12 18.92
N THR A 210 5.19 16.51 19.98
CA THR A 210 6.12 15.39 19.86
C THR A 210 5.47 14.20 19.19
N SER A 211 4.28 13.79 19.64
CA SER A 211 3.51 12.69 19.07
C SER A 211 3.09 12.98 17.63
N ALA A 212 2.72 14.21 17.31
CA ALA A 212 2.41 14.63 15.95
C ALA A 212 3.64 14.55 15.03
N LYS A 213 4.82 14.97 15.49
CA LYS A 213 6.09 14.85 14.74
C LYS A 213 6.47 13.38 14.48
N LYS A 214 6.31 12.50 15.48
CA LYS A 214 6.53 11.06 15.32
C LYS A 214 5.59 10.47 14.26
N ALA A 215 4.30 10.83 14.31
CA ALA A 215 3.30 10.37 13.34
C ALA A 215 3.63 10.80 11.91
N VAL A 216 4.01 12.06 11.70
CA VAL A 216 4.43 12.58 10.39
C VAL A 216 5.69 11.88 9.89
N ARG A 217 6.66 11.60 10.77
CA ARG A 217 7.87 10.85 10.40
C ARG A 217 7.55 9.45 9.91
N ILE A 218 6.66 8.73 10.61
CA ILE A 218 6.20 7.40 10.18
C ILE A 218 5.42 7.51 8.88
N ALA A 219 4.54 8.50 8.70
CA ALA A 219 3.81 8.68 7.46
C ALA A 219 4.74 8.91 6.25
N LYS A 220 5.80 9.69 6.38
CA LYS A 220 6.82 9.89 5.34
C LYS A 220 7.58 8.59 5.02
N PHE A 221 7.87 7.78 6.04
CA PHE A 221 8.46 6.46 5.86
C PHE A 221 7.50 5.53 5.08
N LEU A 222 6.24 5.44 5.49
CA LEU A 222 5.23 4.64 4.80
C LEU A 222 4.97 5.11 3.37
N GLU A 223 5.01 6.42 3.12
CA GLU A 223 4.91 6.99 1.78
C GLU A 223 6.02 6.47 0.86
N SER A 224 7.25 6.37 1.36
CA SER A 224 8.37 5.86 0.58
C SER A 224 8.16 4.40 0.13
N HIS A 225 7.59 3.57 0.99
CA HIS A 225 7.22 2.20 0.66
C HIS A 225 6.02 2.12 -0.29
N ALA A 226 4.97 2.89 -0.02
CA ALA A 226 3.80 2.96 -0.88
C ALA A 226 4.15 3.38 -2.30
N ARG A 227 5.08 4.32 -2.47
CA ARG A 227 5.59 4.73 -3.78
C ARG A 227 6.10 3.53 -4.57
N HIS A 228 6.90 2.66 -3.96
CA HIS A 228 7.37 1.44 -4.63
C HIS A 228 6.24 0.49 -5.02
N VAL A 229 5.20 0.36 -4.19
CA VAL A 229 4.06 -0.52 -4.48
C VAL A 229 3.20 0.03 -5.62
N PHE A 230 2.95 1.34 -5.65
CA PHE A 230 2.11 1.99 -6.67
C PHE A 230 2.87 2.35 -7.96
N ASP A 231 4.18 2.40 -7.91
CA ASP A 231 5.04 2.65 -9.10
C ASP A 231 5.28 1.38 -9.93
N VAL A 232 4.48 0.36 -9.68
CA VAL A 232 4.57 -0.97 -10.32
C VAL A 232 4.45 -0.89 -11.84
N ARG A 233 3.72 0.09 -12.38
CA ARG A 233 3.57 0.22 -13.83
C ARG A 233 4.90 0.51 -14.50
N THR A 234 5.66 1.47 -13.96
CA THR A 234 7.01 1.79 -14.46
C THR A 234 7.98 0.66 -14.18
N ASN A 235 7.92 0.07 -12.99
CA ASN A 235 8.82 -1.01 -12.59
C ASN A 235 8.60 -2.30 -13.39
N VAL A 236 7.36 -2.67 -13.71
CA VAL A 236 7.09 -3.90 -14.48
C VAL A 236 7.47 -3.71 -15.95
N ASP A 237 7.12 -2.60 -16.56
CA ASP A 237 7.48 -2.32 -17.94
C ASP A 237 9.02 -2.18 -18.06
N THR A 238 9.67 -1.56 -17.08
CA THR A 238 11.13 -1.48 -16.98
C THR A 238 11.76 -2.85 -16.70
N ALA A 239 11.20 -3.64 -15.79
CA ALA A 239 11.69 -4.99 -15.52
C ALA A 239 11.56 -5.90 -16.74
N ASN A 240 10.43 -5.84 -17.45
CA ASN A 240 10.24 -6.54 -18.71
C ASN A 240 11.22 -6.04 -19.79
N ALA A 241 11.46 -4.73 -19.86
CA ALA A 241 12.44 -4.14 -20.75
C ALA A 241 13.86 -4.67 -20.47
N ILE A 242 14.26 -4.76 -19.20
CA ILE A 242 15.55 -5.35 -18.80
C ILE A 242 15.61 -6.83 -19.17
N LEU A 243 14.53 -7.60 -19.00
CA LEU A 243 14.48 -9.01 -19.39
C LEU A 243 14.61 -9.19 -20.91
N ILE A 244 13.99 -8.31 -21.68
CA ILE A 244 14.13 -8.29 -23.15
C ILE A 244 15.56 -7.89 -23.52
N LEU A 245 16.12 -6.84 -22.90
CA LEU A 245 17.49 -6.37 -23.14
C LEU A 245 18.53 -7.48 -22.91
N LYS A 246 18.42 -8.24 -21.84
CA LYS A 246 19.32 -9.38 -21.54
C LYS A 246 19.28 -10.51 -22.57
N ARG A 247 18.30 -10.50 -23.45
CA ARG A 247 18.10 -11.55 -24.47
C ARG A 247 17.91 -10.97 -25.86
N ILE A 248 18.34 -9.73 -26.05
CA ILE A 248 18.11 -8.94 -27.27
C ILE A 248 18.83 -9.55 -28.46
N ASP A 249 19.98 -10.17 -28.23
CA ASP A 249 20.78 -10.96 -29.18
C ASP A 249 20.04 -12.16 -29.79
N ARG A 250 18.99 -12.64 -29.10
CA ARG A 250 18.16 -13.76 -29.56
C ARG A 250 16.97 -13.33 -30.42
N LEU A 251 16.83 -12.05 -30.66
CA LEU A 251 15.79 -11.49 -31.50
C LEU A 251 16.28 -11.36 -32.95
N PRO A 252 15.39 -11.50 -33.94
CA PRO A 252 15.74 -11.21 -35.33
C PRO A 252 16.05 -9.71 -35.49
N SER A 253 16.73 -9.32 -36.56
CA SER A 253 17.09 -7.92 -36.85
C SER A 253 15.87 -6.98 -36.83
N LYS A 254 14.72 -7.48 -37.25
CA LYS A 254 13.41 -6.79 -37.13
C LYS A 254 12.42 -7.71 -36.40
N PHE A 255 11.76 -7.19 -35.40
CA PHE A 255 10.85 -7.96 -34.56
C PHE A 255 9.61 -7.15 -34.16
N SER A 256 8.55 -7.85 -33.83
CA SER A 256 7.32 -7.32 -33.27
C SER A 256 7.17 -7.75 -31.79
N ALA A 257 6.25 -7.13 -31.06
CA ALA A 257 5.92 -7.58 -29.71
C ALA A 257 5.42 -9.04 -29.68
N ARG A 258 4.75 -9.50 -30.75
CA ARG A 258 4.29 -10.88 -30.87
C ARG A 258 5.44 -11.87 -30.97
N ASP A 259 6.50 -11.53 -31.68
CA ASP A 259 7.68 -12.40 -31.81
C ASP A 259 8.36 -12.62 -30.45
N ILE A 260 8.41 -11.57 -29.60
CA ILE A 260 8.92 -11.68 -28.24
C ILE A 260 7.97 -12.51 -27.38
N ALA A 261 6.64 -12.25 -27.43
CA ALA A 261 5.65 -12.96 -26.65
C ALA A 261 5.65 -14.48 -26.95
N GLN A 262 5.85 -14.85 -28.21
CA GLN A 262 5.93 -16.26 -28.66
C GLN A 262 7.18 -16.99 -28.14
N LYS A 263 8.24 -16.29 -27.75
CA LYS A 263 9.44 -16.91 -27.18
C LYS A 263 9.22 -17.51 -25.79
N ASN A 264 8.11 -17.19 -25.12
CA ASN A 264 7.75 -17.69 -23.77
C ASN A 264 8.92 -17.60 -22.77
N TRP A 265 9.63 -16.49 -22.79
CA TRP A 265 10.78 -16.32 -21.90
C TRP A 265 10.38 -16.31 -20.45
N SER A 266 11.04 -17.13 -19.64
CA SER A 266 10.81 -17.18 -18.20
C SER A 266 10.94 -15.78 -17.56
N GLY A 267 9.94 -15.42 -16.78
CA GLY A 267 9.84 -14.11 -16.12
C GLY A 267 9.22 -13.00 -16.95
N LEU A 268 9.03 -13.19 -18.26
CA LEU A 268 8.35 -12.24 -19.13
C LEU A 268 6.89 -12.65 -19.33
N ASN A 269 5.96 -11.71 -19.16
CA ASN A 269 4.56 -11.97 -19.47
C ASN A 269 4.39 -12.09 -21.01
N THR A 270 3.61 -13.08 -21.45
CA THR A 270 3.32 -13.34 -22.86
C THR A 270 2.23 -12.44 -23.44
N ASN A 271 1.66 -11.52 -22.64
CA ASN A 271 0.68 -10.54 -23.12
C ASN A 271 1.37 -9.52 -24.05
N THR A 272 0.94 -9.47 -25.31
CA THR A 272 1.50 -8.61 -26.35
C THR A 272 1.47 -7.11 -25.97
N ASP A 273 0.46 -6.65 -25.22
CA ASP A 273 0.37 -5.25 -24.79
C ASP A 273 1.42 -4.89 -23.73
N GLU A 274 1.73 -5.84 -22.84
CA GLU A 274 2.79 -5.66 -21.83
C GLU A 274 4.17 -5.67 -22.48
N VAL A 275 4.37 -6.56 -23.44
CA VAL A 275 5.61 -6.60 -24.25
C VAL A 275 5.76 -5.30 -25.05
N ASN A 276 4.68 -4.77 -25.65
CA ASN A 276 4.72 -3.49 -26.35
C ASN A 276 5.16 -2.34 -25.42
N ARG A 277 4.63 -2.28 -24.20
CA ARG A 277 5.04 -1.24 -23.23
C ARG A 277 6.53 -1.37 -22.86
N ALA A 278 7.00 -2.59 -22.66
CA ALA A 278 8.42 -2.84 -22.40
C ALA A 278 9.31 -2.40 -23.58
N ILE A 279 8.87 -2.66 -24.80
CA ILE A 279 9.59 -2.18 -26.01
C ILE A 279 9.58 -0.66 -26.08
N MET A 280 8.48 0.02 -25.71
CA MET A 280 8.42 1.48 -25.65
C MET A 280 9.41 2.06 -24.63
N VAL A 281 9.66 1.36 -23.51
CA VAL A 281 10.72 1.73 -22.57
C VAL A 281 12.10 1.62 -23.24
N LEU A 282 12.36 0.53 -23.97
CA LEU A 282 13.62 0.35 -24.72
C LEU A 282 13.78 1.38 -25.83
N GLU A 283 12.69 1.78 -26.49
CA GLU A 283 12.69 2.84 -27.51
C GLU A 283 13.02 4.20 -26.88
N SER A 284 12.44 4.51 -25.71
CA SER A 284 12.70 5.78 -25.02
C SER A 284 14.17 5.96 -24.57
N VAL A 285 14.88 4.86 -24.35
CA VAL A 285 16.33 4.86 -24.03
C VAL A 285 17.21 4.50 -25.22
N LEU A 286 16.67 4.56 -26.45
CA LEU A 286 17.36 4.36 -27.71
C LEU A 286 18.01 2.97 -27.90
N VAL A 287 17.54 1.97 -27.18
CA VAL A 287 17.97 0.56 -27.33
C VAL A 287 17.39 -0.04 -28.61
N VAL A 288 16.16 0.32 -28.93
CA VAL A 288 15.47 -0.09 -30.15
C VAL A 288 14.84 1.13 -30.81
N ARG A 289 14.57 1.02 -32.13
CA ARG A 289 13.84 2.04 -32.88
C ARG A 289 12.77 1.41 -33.76
N LYS A 290 11.76 2.18 -34.15
CA LYS A 290 10.79 1.72 -35.14
C LYS A 290 11.42 1.57 -36.49
N ALA A 291 11.24 0.42 -37.12
CA ALA A 291 11.69 0.18 -38.49
C ALA A 291 10.82 0.98 -39.46
N THR A 292 11.49 1.71 -40.39
CA THR A 292 10.92 2.73 -41.29
C THR A 292 10.16 2.10 -42.44
N ASN A 293 9.40 1.12 -42.47
CA ASN A 293 8.59 0.68 -43.62
C ASN A 293 7.52 -0.38 -43.31
N CYS A 294 6.74 -0.23 -42.24
CA CYS A 294 5.65 -1.15 -41.99
C CYS A 294 4.28 -0.49 -42.00
N ARG A 295 3.52 -0.74 -43.06
CA ARG A 295 2.14 -0.24 -43.23
C ARG A 295 1.09 -0.95 -42.41
N GLN A 296 1.40 -2.06 -41.73
CA GLN A 296 0.36 -2.87 -41.03
C GLN A 296 0.62 -3.29 -39.58
N LYS A 297 1.86 -3.38 -39.11
CA LYS A 297 2.18 -3.69 -37.67
C LYS A 297 3.50 -3.01 -37.31
N PRO A 298 3.61 -2.44 -36.10
CA PRO A 298 4.86 -1.84 -35.67
C PRO A 298 5.94 -2.93 -35.55
N LEU A 299 7.03 -2.73 -36.29
CA LEU A 299 8.26 -3.51 -36.19
C LEU A 299 9.32 -2.64 -35.55
N TRP A 300 10.17 -3.24 -34.75
CA TRP A 300 11.32 -2.61 -34.12
C TRP A 300 12.61 -3.27 -34.61
N GLU A 301 13.68 -2.53 -34.59
CA GLU A 301 15.03 -2.99 -34.86
C GLU A 301 15.97 -2.54 -33.74
N VAL A 302 16.93 -3.39 -33.40
CA VAL A 302 17.93 -3.11 -32.35
C VAL A 302 18.89 -2.04 -32.85
N ASN A 303 19.29 -1.12 -31.96
CA ASN A 303 20.31 -0.16 -32.24
C ASN A 303 21.68 -0.86 -32.45
N PRO A 304 22.31 -0.79 -33.61
CA PRO A 304 23.53 -1.55 -33.90
C PRO A 304 24.71 -1.22 -32.97
N TYR A 305 24.74 -0.02 -32.40
CA TYR A 305 25.81 0.36 -31.45
C TYR A 305 25.72 -0.34 -30.09
N ILE A 306 24.61 -1.01 -29.76
CA ILE A 306 24.46 -1.72 -28.50
C ILE A 306 24.98 -3.17 -28.58
N THR A 307 24.91 -3.77 -29.77
CA THR A 307 25.42 -5.12 -30.01
C THR A 307 26.97 -5.18 -30.05
N GLU A 308 27.63 -4.07 -30.33
CA GLU A 308 29.11 -3.98 -30.37
C GLU A 308 29.72 -3.76 -28.97
N ALA A 309 28.98 -3.15 -28.01
CA ALA A 309 29.48 -2.86 -26.69
C ALA A 309 29.44 -4.08 -25.73
N GLY A 310 28.76 -5.16 -26.10
CA GLY A 310 28.69 -6.41 -25.30
C GLY A 310 29.74 -7.45 -25.64
N SER A 311 30.65 -7.16 -26.56
CA SER A 311 31.66 -8.10 -27.06
C SER A 311 33.10 -7.73 -26.63
N GLN A 312 33.26 -6.84 -25.64
CA GLN A 312 34.56 -6.51 -25.06
C GLN A 312 34.63 -6.99 -23.61
#